data_ed27c732f85d7bfcecb5ed980ce2b5ec
#
_entry.id   ed27c732f85d7bfcecb5ed980ce2b5ec
#
_cell.length_a   1.000
_cell.length_b   1.000
_cell.length_c   1.000
_cell.angle_alpha   90.00
_cell.angle_beta   90.00
_cell.angle_gamma   90.00
#
_symmetry.space_group_name_H-M   'P 1'
#
loop_
_entity.id
_entity.type
_entity.pdbx_description
1 polymer ?
#
loop_
_entity_poly.entity_id
_entity_poly.type
_entity_poly.pdbx_seq_one_letter_code
_entity_poly.pdbx_strand_id
1 'polypeptide(L)'
;KAITIFFLFFLLSNISYSQKLEIGLKGGTNFATQKLNGISGVESITGYHIGGFLYFKLPILFGIQVEGQYSTQGSEFQINQVINKNNLRYINIPILIRNDFGPFNFHFGPQFGILTDAFSLKGVKNSIKDQFLGRDFSIVVGIAVRLPANLGLSLRYVRGLRNISDNNLLNNETKNTMFQLSLKYSLIQWGIKKNKK
;
A
#
# COMPACT_ATOMS: atom_id res chain seq x y z
N LYS A 1 9.24 31.52 -21.97
CA LYS A 1 9.27 31.36 -20.48
C LYS A 1 8.13 32.11 -19.77
N ALA A 2 7.85 33.41 -20.11
CA ALA A 2 6.74 34.19 -19.54
C ALA A 2 5.36 33.60 -19.88
N ILE A 3 5.14 33.12 -21.10
CA ILE A 3 3.89 32.50 -21.58
C ILE A 3 3.62 31.19 -20.83
N THR A 4 4.66 30.41 -20.53
CA THR A 4 4.52 29.14 -19.77
C THR A 4 4.12 29.42 -18.32
N ILE A 5 4.66 30.47 -17.70
CA ILE A 5 4.29 30.90 -16.34
C ILE A 5 2.86 31.45 -16.31
N PHE A 6 2.47 32.23 -17.32
CA PHE A 6 1.10 32.77 -17.46
C PHE A 6 0.08 31.64 -17.64
N PHE A 7 0.39 30.62 -18.46
CA PHE A 7 -0.49 29.46 -18.66
C PHE A 7 -0.60 28.61 -17.40
N LEU A 8 0.50 28.46 -16.66
CA LEU A 8 0.50 27.79 -15.35
C LEU A 8 -0.35 28.54 -14.32
N PHE A 9 -0.26 29.88 -14.31
CA PHE A 9 -1.06 30.73 -13.42
C PHE A 9 -2.55 30.72 -13.80
N PHE A 10 -2.88 30.69 -15.09
CA PHE A 10 -4.24 30.57 -15.61
C PHE A 10 -4.87 29.20 -15.29
N LEU A 11 -4.08 28.12 -15.35
CA LEU A 11 -4.50 26.79 -14.91
C LEU A 11 -4.78 26.75 -13.40
N LEU A 12 -4.01 27.50 -12.59
CA LEU A 12 -4.20 27.57 -11.14
C LEU A 12 -5.41 28.42 -10.73
N SER A 13 -5.79 29.44 -11.51
CA SER A 13 -6.91 30.34 -11.17
C SER A 13 -8.32 29.73 -11.34
N ASN A 14 -8.46 28.66 -12.13
CA ASN A 14 -9.76 27.98 -12.32
C ASN A 14 -10.03 26.83 -11.33
N ILE A 15 -9.19 26.66 -10.31
CA ILE A 15 -9.23 25.50 -9.40
C ILE A 15 -10.28 25.67 -8.27
N SER A 16 -11.21 26.61 -8.37
CA SER A 16 -11.92 27.15 -7.20
C SER A 16 -13.06 26.32 -6.60
N TYR A 17 -13.61 25.24 -7.20
CA TYR A 17 -14.90 24.70 -6.70
C TYR A 17 -15.02 23.18 -6.52
N SER A 18 -14.02 22.37 -6.84
CA SER A 18 -14.14 20.90 -6.73
C SER A 18 -12.98 20.21 -5.99
N GLN A 19 -12.09 20.97 -5.40
CA GLN A 19 -10.94 20.40 -4.67
C GLN A 19 -11.40 19.86 -3.32
N LYS A 20 -11.00 18.63 -3.04
CA LYS A 20 -11.17 17.99 -1.75
C LYS A 20 -9.82 17.58 -1.22
N LEU A 21 -9.47 18.06 -0.05
CA LEU A 21 -8.33 17.56 0.73
C LEU A 21 -8.87 16.65 1.83
N GLU A 22 -8.32 15.44 1.90
CA GLU A 22 -8.67 14.48 2.95
C GLU A 22 -7.38 13.94 3.58
N ILE A 23 -7.26 14.06 4.89
CA ILE A 23 -6.15 13.53 5.68
C ILE A 23 -6.73 12.55 6.68
N GLY A 24 -6.11 11.39 6.83
CA GLY A 24 -6.63 10.39 7.75
C GLY A 24 -5.62 9.31 8.11
N LEU A 25 -6.10 8.43 8.96
CA LEU A 25 -5.38 7.24 9.41
C LEU A 25 -5.99 6.00 8.75
N LYS A 26 -5.20 4.95 8.66
CA LYS A 26 -5.63 3.62 8.23
C LYS A 26 -4.89 2.56 8.99
N GLY A 27 -5.56 1.43 9.18
CA GLY A 27 -4.95 0.24 9.76
C GLY A 27 -5.77 -0.99 9.41
N GLY A 28 -5.14 -2.17 9.51
CA GLY A 28 -5.83 -3.40 9.20
C GLY A 28 -4.93 -4.60 9.07
N THR A 29 -5.44 -5.63 8.42
CA THR A 29 -4.78 -6.91 8.24
C THR A 29 -4.22 -7.08 6.84
N ASN A 30 -3.10 -7.78 6.77
CA ASN A 30 -2.46 -8.24 5.54
C ASN A 30 -2.56 -9.75 5.47
N PHE A 31 -2.98 -10.29 4.35
CA PHE A 31 -2.85 -11.71 4.00
C PHE A 31 -1.76 -11.80 2.94
N ALA A 32 -0.54 -12.06 3.38
CA ALA A 32 0.65 -12.00 2.55
C ALA A 32 1.17 -13.39 2.22
N THR A 33 1.67 -13.54 1.00
CA THR A 33 2.39 -14.72 0.55
C THR A 33 3.57 -14.28 -0.31
N GLN A 34 4.55 -15.16 -0.45
CA GLN A 34 5.69 -14.97 -1.34
C GLN A 34 5.63 -16.00 -2.46
N LYS A 35 5.77 -15.53 -3.70
CA LYS A 35 5.93 -16.42 -4.83
C LYS A 35 7.40 -16.81 -4.94
N LEU A 36 7.69 -18.06 -4.61
CA LEU A 36 9.03 -18.65 -4.66
C LEU A 36 9.09 -19.58 -5.88
N ASN A 37 9.97 -19.31 -6.84
CA ASN A 37 10.15 -20.20 -7.98
C ASN A 37 10.77 -21.53 -7.49
N GLY A 38 10.12 -22.64 -7.84
CA GLY A 38 10.61 -24.00 -7.50
C GLY A 38 10.18 -24.54 -6.14
N ILE A 39 9.40 -23.77 -5.34
CA ILE A 39 8.83 -24.26 -4.07
C ILE A 39 7.30 -24.22 -4.18
N SER A 40 6.70 -25.40 -4.07
CA SER A 40 5.23 -25.59 -3.93
C SER A 40 4.85 -25.64 -2.44
N GLY A 41 3.58 -25.28 -2.11
CA GLY A 41 3.10 -25.34 -0.73
C GLY A 41 3.52 -24.12 0.13
N VAL A 42 3.75 -22.96 -0.49
CA VAL A 42 3.94 -21.70 0.25
C VAL A 42 2.59 -21.20 0.75
N GLU A 43 2.48 -21.09 2.06
CA GLU A 43 1.26 -20.62 2.72
C GLU A 43 1.31 -19.11 2.99
N SER A 44 0.13 -18.50 3.05
CA SER A 44 0.01 -17.08 3.41
C SER A 44 0.13 -16.88 4.92
N ILE A 45 0.79 -15.80 5.30
CA ILE A 45 0.77 -15.36 6.70
C ILE A 45 -0.14 -14.16 6.89
N THR A 46 -0.74 -14.08 8.07
CA THR A 46 -1.48 -12.91 8.50
C THR A 46 -0.52 -11.92 9.14
N GLY A 47 -0.49 -10.71 8.60
CA GLY A 47 0.23 -9.57 9.12
C GLY A 47 -0.71 -8.41 9.42
N TYR A 48 -0.14 -7.25 9.74
CA TYR A 48 -0.89 -6.02 9.96
C TYR A 48 -0.21 -4.83 9.27
N HIS A 49 -0.97 -3.76 9.10
CA HIS A 49 -0.44 -2.48 8.67
C HIS A 49 -1.14 -1.35 9.41
N ILE A 50 -0.40 -0.28 9.61
CA ILE A 50 -0.89 0.97 10.19
C ILE A 50 -0.18 2.14 9.50
N GLY A 51 -0.90 3.23 9.28
CA GLY A 51 -0.32 4.40 8.63
C GLY A 51 -1.30 5.55 8.46
N GLY A 52 -0.87 6.54 7.70
CA GLY A 52 -1.66 7.70 7.33
C GLY A 52 -1.80 7.84 5.84
N PHE A 53 -2.77 8.66 5.43
CA PHE A 53 -2.98 9.01 4.04
C PHE A 53 -3.32 10.47 3.86
N LEU A 54 -2.91 11.01 2.72
CA LEU A 54 -3.26 12.30 2.21
C LEU A 54 -3.91 12.09 0.84
N TYR A 55 -5.13 12.58 0.64
CA TYR A 55 -5.83 12.53 -0.62
C TYR A 55 -6.19 13.93 -1.08
N PHE A 56 -5.83 14.22 -2.31
CA PHE A 56 -6.16 15.47 -3.00
C PHE A 56 -6.99 15.16 -4.23
N LYS A 57 -8.25 15.60 -4.24
CA LYS A 57 -9.12 15.48 -5.40
C LYS A 57 -8.83 16.61 -6.37
N LEU A 58 -8.53 16.25 -7.61
CA LEU A 58 -8.38 17.19 -8.71
C LEU A 58 -9.77 17.64 -9.22
N PRO A 59 -9.87 18.77 -9.92
CA PRO A 59 -11.13 19.25 -10.51
C PRO A 59 -11.65 18.39 -11.67
N ILE A 60 -11.02 17.25 -11.90
CA ILE A 60 -11.38 16.20 -12.84
C ILE A 60 -11.90 14.97 -12.10
N LEU A 61 -12.19 13.88 -12.83
CA LEU A 61 -12.74 12.64 -12.26
C LEU A 61 -11.82 11.95 -11.26
N PHE A 62 -10.52 12.29 -11.24
CA PHE A 62 -9.50 11.60 -10.44
C PHE A 62 -8.91 12.49 -9.35
N GLY A 63 -8.33 11.86 -8.36
CA GLY A 63 -7.48 12.48 -7.36
C GLY A 63 -6.24 11.66 -7.10
N ILE A 64 -5.30 12.24 -6.38
CA ILE A 64 -4.04 11.61 -6.00
C ILE A 64 -4.10 11.30 -4.50
N GLN A 65 -3.80 10.08 -4.13
CA GLN A 65 -3.68 9.65 -2.74
C GLN A 65 -2.26 9.16 -2.47
N VAL A 66 -1.58 9.78 -1.51
CA VAL A 66 -0.26 9.37 -1.04
C VAL A 66 -0.42 8.82 0.37
N GLU A 67 0.27 7.73 0.66
CA GLU A 67 0.20 7.10 1.97
C GLU A 67 1.61 6.84 2.51
N GLY A 68 1.72 6.81 3.84
CA GLY A 68 2.86 6.26 4.55
C GLY A 68 2.35 5.19 5.51
N GLN A 69 2.83 3.94 5.38
CA GLN A 69 2.36 2.85 6.22
C GLN A 69 3.50 1.93 6.64
N TYR A 70 3.49 1.55 7.92
CA TYR A 70 4.24 0.41 8.42
C TYR A 70 3.45 -0.85 8.14
N SER A 71 4.10 -1.88 7.62
CA SER A 71 3.44 -3.09 7.15
C SER A 71 4.27 -4.33 7.46
N THR A 72 3.62 -5.36 7.99
CA THR A 72 4.22 -6.68 8.15
C THR A 72 3.68 -7.61 7.08
N GLN A 73 4.57 -8.38 6.47
CA GLN A 73 4.26 -9.32 5.41
C GLN A 73 5.26 -10.49 5.45
N GLY A 74 5.06 -11.52 4.64
CA GLY A 74 5.96 -12.66 4.58
C GLY A 74 5.26 -13.89 4.04
N SER A 75 5.83 -15.06 4.37
CA SER A 75 5.30 -16.37 3.98
C SER A 75 5.70 -17.43 4.98
N GLU A 76 4.93 -18.50 4.99
CA GLU A 76 5.24 -19.73 5.72
C GLU A 76 5.43 -20.85 4.68
N PHE A 77 6.47 -21.66 4.86
CA PHE A 77 6.74 -22.80 4.02
C PHE A 77 7.39 -23.93 4.82
N GLN A 78 7.14 -25.16 4.41
CA GLN A 78 7.66 -26.34 5.07
C GLN A 78 8.77 -26.97 4.23
N ILE A 79 9.94 -27.18 4.86
CA ILE A 79 11.05 -27.94 4.28
C ILE A 79 11.41 -29.06 5.26
N ASN A 80 11.43 -30.31 4.77
CA ASN A 80 11.78 -31.49 5.57
C ASN A 80 11.02 -31.56 6.91
N GLN A 81 9.70 -31.34 6.89
CA GLN A 81 8.79 -31.32 8.04
C GLN A 81 9.07 -30.18 9.06
N VAL A 82 9.97 -29.25 8.74
CA VAL A 82 10.23 -28.07 9.57
C VAL A 82 9.50 -26.88 8.98
N ILE A 83 8.65 -26.25 9.80
CA ILE A 83 7.94 -25.03 9.43
C ILE A 83 8.91 -23.85 9.52
N ASN A 84 9.07 -23.14 8.42
CA ASN A 84 9.86 -21.92 8.33
C ASN A 84 8.92 -20.75 8.06
N LYS A 85 8.89 -19.78 8.97
CA LYS A 85 8.06 -18.57 8.86
C LYS A 85 8.95 -17.35 8.69
N ASN A 86 8.89 -16.75 7.51
CA ASN A 86 9.60 -15.51 7.21
C ASN A 86 8.69 -14.32 7.48
N ASN A 87 9.15 -13.38 8.30
CA ASN A 87 8.47 -12.15 8.60
C ASN A 87 9.30 -10.97 8.12
N LEU A 88 8.73 -10.17 7.24
CA LEU A 88 9.33 -8.97 6.66
C LEU A 88 8.56 -7.75 7.14
N ARG A 89 9.28 -6.72 7.56
CA ARG A 89 8.72 -5.44 7.99
C ARG A 89 9.13 -4.35 7.02
N TYR A 90 8.13 -3.61 6.53
CA TYR A 90 8.33 -2.57 5.53
C TYR A 90 7.75 -1.24 5.98
N ILE A 91 8.39 -0.16 5.55
CA ILE A 91 7.74 1.13 5.37
C ILE A 91 7.33 1.22 3.91
N ASN A 92 6.03 1.29 3.64
CA ASN A 92 5.47 1.37 2.31
C ASN A 92 4.93 2.76 2.02
N ILE A 93 5.21 3.25 0.81
CA ILE A 93 4.76 4.56 0.32
C ILE A 93 4.00 4.33 -0.99
N PRO A 94 2.67 4.04 -0.92
CA PRO A 94 1.83 4.00 -2.10
C PRO A 94 1.52 5.41 -2.62
N ILE A 95 1.56 5.57 -3.96
CA ILE A 95 1.09 6.75 -4.67
C ILE A 95 -0.01 6.30 -5.61
N LEU A 96 -1.24 6.67 -5.32
CA LEU A 96 -2.42 6.07 -5.94
C LEU A 96 -3.23 7.13 -6.68
N ILE A 97 -3.68 6.79 -7.87
CA ILE A 97 -4.76 7.47 -8.56
C ILE A 97 -6.06 6.91 -7.99
N ARG A 98 -6.93 7.79 -7.51
CA ARG A 98 -8.21 7.44 -6.90
C ARG A 98 -9.36 8.11 -7.65
N ASN A 99 -10.40 7.34 -7.94
CA ASN A 99 -11.65 7.81 -8.48
C ASN A 99 -12.78 7.51 -7.49
N ASP A 100 -13.59 8.53 -7.18
CA ASP A 100 -14.72 8.43 -6.24
C ASP A 100 -16.05 8.34 -7.00
N PHE A 101 -16.83 7.26 -6.76
CA PHE A 101 -18.17 7.02 -7.30
C PHE A 101 -19.18 6.86 -6.16
N GLY A 102 -19.82 7.95 -5.78
CA GLY A 102 -20.73 7.94 -4.63
C GLY A 102 -20.02 7.51 -3.34
N PRO A 103 -20.48 6.45 -2.66
CA PRO A 103 -19.81 5.94 -1.47
C PRO A 103 -18.55 5.10 -1.80
N PHE A 104 -18.40 4.62 -3.02
CA PHE A 104 -17.29 3.76 -3.44
C PHE A 104 -16.15 4.57 -4.00
N ASN A 105 -14.95 4.03 -3.94
CA ASN A 105 -13.81 4.51 -4.72
C ASN A 105 -12.98 3.35 -5.24
N PHE A 106 -12.40 3.56 -6.42
CA PHE A 106 -11.35 2.73 -7.00
C PHE A 106 -10.02 3.47 -6.87
N HIS A 107 -8.98 2.74 -6.59
CA HIS A 107 -7.65 3.30 -6.54
C HIS A 107 -6.61 2.30 -7.03
N PHE A 108 -5.63 2.81 -7.76
CA PHE A 108 -4.52 2.01 -8.27
C PHE A 108 -3.26 2.87 -8.39
N GLY A 109 -2.11 2.24 -8.35
CA GLY A 109 -0.84 2.93 -8.54
C GLY A 109 0.35 2.18 -8.00
N PRO A 110 1.54 2.75 -8.13
CA PRO A 110 2.78 2.19 -7.61
C PRO A 110 2.87 2.29 -6.08
N GLN A 111 3.62 1.36 -5.50
CA GLN A 111 4.02 1.38 -4.11
C GLN A 111 5.51 1.11 -4.00
N PHE A 112 6.20 1.96 -3.27
CA PHE A 112 7.60 1.82 -2.91
C PHE A 112 7.69 1.27 -1.49
N GLY A 113 8.46 0.19 -1.31
CA GLY A 113 8.70 -0.45 -0.02
C GLY A 113 10.15 -0.32 0.40
N ILE A 114 10.39 0.00 1.66
CA ILE A 114 11.70 0.02 2.29
C ILE A 114 11.69 -1.05 3.37
N LEU A 115 12.54 -2.08 3.23
CA LEU A 115 12.66 -3.14 4.22
C LEU A 115 13.36 -2.61 5.48
N THR A 116 12.65 -2.60 6.59
CA THR A 116 13.19 -2.17 7.88
C THR A 116 13.79 -3.33 8.65
N ASP A 117 13.14 -4.50 8.61
CA ASP A 117 13.57 -5.69 9.34
C ASP A 117 13.10 -6.96 8.62
N ALA A 118 13.85 -8.05 8.75
CA ALA A 118 13.47 -9.36 8.25
C ALA A 118 14.01 -10.44 9.19
N PHE A 119 13.16 -11.36 9.60
CA PHE A 119 13.53 -12.45 10.47
C PHE A 119 12.78 -13.74 10.13
N SER A 120 13.47 -14.84 10.33
CA SER A 120 12.90 -16.19 10.24
C SER A 120 12.68 -16.77 11.63
N LEU A 121 11.53 -17.39 11.82
CA LEU A 121 11.22 -18.20 12.99
C LEU A 121 11.36 -19.67 12.62
N LYS A 122 12.51 -20.25 12.99
CA LYS A 122 12.85 -21.67 12.84
C LYS A 122 13.24 -22.21 14.21
N GLY A 123 12.28 -22.19 15.17
CA GLY A 123 12.56 -22.48 16.58
C GLY A 123 13.25 -21.32 17.32
N VAL A 124 14.23 -20.66 16.71
CA VAL A 124 14.92 -19.47 17.22
C VAL A 124 14.75 -18.33 16.20
N LYS A 125 14.56 -17.11 16.70
CA LYS A 125 14.46 -15.91 15.85
C LYS A 125 15.85 -15.54 15.30
N ASN A 126 16.03 -15.72 14.00
CA ASN A 126 17.26 -15.36 13.30
C ASN A 126 17.00 -14.19 12.33
N SER A 127 17.90 -13.21 12.30
CA SER A 127 17.87 -12.16 11.29
C SER A 127 18.22 -12.74 9.92
N ILE A 128 17.40 -12.43 8.93
CA ILE A 128 17.61 -12.82 7.52
C ILE A 128 17.61 -11.60 6.61
N LYS A 129 17.80 -10.40 7.19
CA LYS A 129 17.72 -9.14 6.45
C LYS A 129 18.70 -9.07 5.29
N ASP A 130 19.89 -9.62 5.46
CA ASP A 130 20.97 -9.63 4.45
C ASP A 130 20.64 -10.53 3.25
N GLN A 131 19.63 -11.39 3.36
CA GLN A 131 19.15 -12.26 2.27
C GLN A 131 18.14 -11.55 1.36
N PHE A 132 17.69 -10.34 1.74
CA PHE A 132 16.69 -9.59 1.01
C PHE A 132 17.20 -8.22 0.59
N LEU A 133 16.80 -7.81 -0.60
CA LEU A 133 17.03 -6.44 -1.08
C LEU A 133 16.25 -5.46 -0.22
N GLY A 134 16.90 -4.38 0.20
CA GLY A 134 16.32 -3.38 1.09
C GLY A 134 15.16 -2.57 0.50
N ARG A 135 14.83 -2.76 -0.79
CA ARG A 135 13.80 -2.00 -1.51
C ARG A 135 12.89 -2.93 -2.29
N ASP A 136 11.59 -2.72 -2.18
CA ASP A 136 10.54 -3.40 -2.96
C ASP A 136 9.79 -2.39 -3.83
N PHE A 137 9.31 -2.86 -4.97
CA PHE A 137 8.46 -2.09 -5.86
C PHE A 137 7.25 -2.94 -6.24
N SER A 138 6.06 -2.40 -5.98
CA SER A 138 4.80 -3.13 -6.14
C SER A 138 3.78 -2.27 -6.88
N ILE A 139 2.78 -2.92 -7.46
CA ILE A 139 1.56 -2.29 -7.95
C ILE A 139 0.41 -2.59 -6.98
N VAL A 140 -0.41 -1.59 -6.76
CA VAL A 140 -1.60 -1.66 -5.90
C VAL A 140 -2.83 -1.46 -6.74
N VAL A 141 -3.84 -2.30 -6.54
CA VAL A 141 -5.20 -2.13 -7.07
C VAL A 141 -6.18 -2.35 -5.92
N GLY A 142 -7.16 -1.48 -5.77
CA GLY A 142 -8.10 -1.63 -4.67
C GLY A 142 -9.40 -0.88 -4.85
N ILE A 143 -10.33 -1.27 -4.01
CA ILE A 143 -11.64 -0.66 -3.84
C ILE A 143 -11.83 -0.24 -2.40
N ALA A 144 -12.64 0.79 -2.18
CA ALA A 144 -13.05 1.13 -0.84
C ALA A 144 -14.48 1.68 -0.83
N VAL A 145 -15.13 1.57 0.31
CA VAL A 145 -16.44 2.13 0.58
C VAL A 145 -16.34 3.13 1.73
N ARG A 146 -16.97 4.28 1.53
CA ARG A 146 -17.11 5.31 2.57
C ARG A 146 -18.30 4.95 3.45
N LEU A 147 -18.06 4.93 4.74
CA LEU A 147 -19.05 4.64 5.78
C LEU A 147 -19.42 5.95 6.53
N PRO A 148 -20.52 5.96 7.30
CA PRO A 148 -20.82 7.05 8.22
C PRO A 148 -19.66 7.34 9.19
N ALA A 149 -19.71 8.45 9.90
CA ALA A 149 -18.74 8.89 10.91
C ALA A 149 -17.29 9.01 10.40
N ASN A 150 -17.11 9.42 9.13
CA ASN A 150 -15.80 9.57 8.49
C ASN A 150 -14.98 8.26 8.36
N LEU A 151 -15.64 7.13 8.54
CA LEU A 151 -15.04 5.81 8.40
C LEU A 151 -14.99 5.38 6.93
N GLY A 152 -14.17 4.41 6.62
CA GLY A 152 -14.12 3.73 5.33
C GLY A 152 -13.50 2.35 5.47
N LEU A 153 -13.98 1.42 4.66
CA LEU A 153 -13.43 0.08 4.52
C LEU A 153 -12.76 -0.05 3.15
N SER A 154 -11.56 -0.60 3.11
CA SER A 154 -10.78 -0.75 1.87
C SER A 154 -10.25 -2.16 1.74
N LEU A 155 -10.41 -2.74 0.54
CA LEU A 155 -9.81 -3.99 0.12
C LEU A 155 -8.83 -3.71 -1.02
N ARG A 156 -7.62 -4.25 -0.92
CA ARG A 156 -6.53 -4.05 -1.89
C ARG A 156 -5.85 -5.36 -2.23
N TYR A 157 -5.40 -5.43 -3.46
CA TYR A 157 -4.44 -6.41 -3.93
C TYR A 157 -3.13 -5.69 -4.22
N VAL A 158 -2.04 -6.18 -3.66
CA VAL A 158 -0.69 -5.66 -3.84
C VAL A 158 0.18 -6.75 -4.44
N ARG A 159 0.81 -6.47 -5.57
CA ARG A 159 1.68 -7.40 -6.27
C ARG A 159 3.07 -6.80 -6.44
N GLY A 160 4.07 -7.44 -5.84
CA GLY A 160 5.47 -7.13 -6.03
C GLY A 160 5.90 -7.39 -7.47
N LEU A 161 6.56 -6.41 -8.07
CA LEU A 161 7.09 -6.49 -9.44
C LEU A 161 8.59 -6.80 -9.42
N ARG A 162 9.28 -6.38 -8.37
CA ARG A 162 10.71 -6.58 -8.20
C ARG A 162 11.01 -7.89 -7.48
N ASN A 163 12.08 -8.56 -7.89
CA ASN A 163 12.68 -9.61 -7.07
C ASN A 163 13.26 -8.98 -5.79
N ILE A 164 12.85 -9.50 -4.63
CA ILE A 164 13.30 -9.02 -3.32
C ILE A 164 14.39 -9.87 -2.71
N SER A 165 14.70 -11.06 -3.28
CA SER A 165 15.82 -11.90 -2.82
C SER A 165 17.14 -11.37 -3.37
N ASP A 166 18.20 -11.46 -2.57
CA ASP A 166 19.56 -11.23 -3.06
C ASP A 166 20.00 -12.46 -3.88
N ASN A 167 20.17 -12.28 -5.19
CA ASN A 167 20.55 -13.35 -6.13
C ASN A 167 21.92 -13.98 -5.81
N ASN A 168 22.75 -13.30 -5.03
CA ASN A 168 24.05 -13.83 -4.61
C ASN A 168 23.91 -14.95 -3.56
N LEU A 169 22.78 -14.99 -2.83
CA LEU A 169 22.55 -15.92 -1.73
C LEU A 169 21.41 -16.91 -2.01
N LEU A 170 20.42 -16.50 -2.80
CA LEU A 170 19.24 -17.30 -3.11
C LEU A 170 19.05 -17.31 -4.64
N ASN A 171 19.30 -18.45 -5.27
CA ASN A 171 19.16 -18.63 -6.72
C ASN A 171 17.73 -18.54 -7.26
N ASN A 172 16.75 -18.11 -6.44
CA ASN A 172 15.34 -18.08 -6.75
C ASN A 172 14.74 -16.70 -6.66
N GLU A 173 13.96 -16.30 -7.67
CA GLU A 173 13.17 -15.06 -7.64
C GLU A 173 12.08 -15.15 -6.57
N THR A 174 12.04 -14.14 -5.70
CA THR A 174 11.02 -14.00 -4.66
C THR A 174 10.28 -12.70 -4.87
N LYS A 175 8.96 -12.78 -5.02
CA LYS A 175 8.07 -11.61 -5.16
C LYS A 175 6.98 -11.65 -4.10
N ASN A 176 6.72 -10.51 -3.46
CA ASN A 176 5.64 -10.38 -2.50
C ASN A 176 4.29 -10.26 -3.21
N THR A 177 3.28 -10.89 -2.64
CA THR A 177 1.89 -10.72 -3.04
C THR A 177 1.03 -10.68 -1.79
N MET A 178 0.08 -9.74 -1.71
CA MET A 178 -0.79 -9.68 -0.54
C MET A 178 -2.15 -9.08 -0.84
N PHE A 179 -3.14 -9.49 -0.05
CA PHE A 179 -4.40 -8.79 0.12
C PHE A 179 -4.35 -7.97 1.40
N GLN A 180 -4.82 -6.73 1.34
CA GLN A 180 -4.95 -5.84 2.51
C GLN A 180 -6.42 -5.52 2.74
N LEU A 181 -6.88 -5.76 3.96
CA LEU A 181 -8.17 -5.26 4.46
C LEU A 181 -7.89 -4.14 5.45
N SER A 182 -8.42 -2.94 5.21
CA SER A 182 -8.10 -1.74 6.00
C SER A 182 -9.37 -1.04 6.44
N LEU A 183 -9.41 -0.62 7.70
CA LEU A 183 -10.28 0.43 8.19
C LEU A 183 -9.56 1.77 8.03
N LYS A 184 -10.26 2.77 7.52
CA LYS A 184 -9.78 4.14 7.32
C LYS A 184 -10.60 5.08 8.20
N TYR A 185 -9.96 6.12 8.72
CA TYR A 185 -10.62 7.19 9.45
C TYR A 185 -10.12 8.54 8.94
N SER A 186 -11.03 9.35 8.40
CA SER A 186 -10.70 10.68 7.88
C SER A 186 -10.76 11.70 9.00
N LEU A 187 -9.59 12.21 9.41
CA LEU A 187 -9.45 13.21 10.46
C LEU A 187 -9.89 14.59 9.97
N ILE A 188 -9.44 14.96 8.77
CA ILE A 188 -9.67 16.26 8.16
C ILE A 188 -10.23 16.04 6.76
N GLN A 189 -11.33 16.73 6.45
CA GLN A 189 -11.94 16.75 5.13
C GLN A 189 -12.28 18.20 4.77
N TRP A 190 -11.46 18.81 3.93
CA TRP A 190 -11.64 20.18 3.47
C TRP A 190 -12.22 20.20 2.05
N GLY A 191 -13.12 21.13 1.76
CA GLY A 191 -13.73 21.27 0.44
C GLY A 191 -14.95 20.37 0.18
N ILE A 192 -15.42 19.59 1.15
CA ILE A 192 -16.70 18.90 1.07
C ILE A 192 -17.80 19.83 1.61
N LYS A 193 -18.69 20.28 0.73
CA LYS A 193 -19.96 20.86 1.21
C LYS A 193 -20.70 19.75 1.98
N LYS A 194 -20.79 19.85 3.30
CA LYS A 194 -21.79 19.11 4.07
C LYS A 194 -23.14 19.55 3.55
N ASN A 195 -23.87 18.70 2.83
CA ASN A 195 -25.29 18.91 2.62
C ASN A 195 -25.92 18.89 4.02
N LYS A 196 -26.23 20.08 4.55
CA LYS A 196 -27.15 20.18 5.68
C LYS A 196 -28.51 19.70 5.17
N LYS A 197 -28.96 18.53 5.67
CA LYS A 197 -30.35 18.16 5.70
C LYS A 197 -31.02 18.96 6.77
#